data_14771e45b6fe16a73ccd1e6cd4c15805
#
_entry.id   14771e45b6fe16a73ccd1e6cd4c15805
#
_cell.length_a   1.000
_cell.length_b   1.000
_cell.length_c   1.000
_cell.angle_alpha   90.00
_cell.angle_beta   90.00
_cell.angle_gamma   90.00
#
_symmetry.space_group_name_H-M   'P 1'
#
loop_
_entity.id
_entity.type
_entity.pdbx_description
1 polymer ?
#
loop_
_entity_poly.entity_id
_entity_poly.type
_entity_poly.pdbx_seq_one_letter_code
_entity_poly.pdbx_strand_id
1 'polypeptide(L)'
;MTKMSVILPVPVSNIYQDVVGLKESSGMVLDLDASNRYLRDIKTDGQPSSGESYTLSEEFSVTLYPVYIDMAQFTTLYPYDTESAIYKRYTADKGGYIDTSNPTIRSVSDRLWSESGGEILDYARLCYEYVAANFKYLYTDTGISPIATILSDGGGDCGNLASIFVNLMRAKKIPAKHIVTVRPDGSHHVWADFYLERYGWIPVDVNARLVDPRGNYFGYCRGDGIIMSEDIC
;
A
#
# COMPACT_ATOMS: atom_id res chain seq x y z
N MET A 1 -10.70 9.47 32.55
CA MET A 1 -10.40 8.04 32.31
C MET A 1 -9.53 7.96 31.07
N THR A 2 -8.35 7.41 31.20
CA THR A 2 -7.46 7.18 30.07
C THR A 2 -7.85 5.84 29.41
N LYS A 3 -8.23 5.87 28.16
CA LYS A 3 -8.53 4.65 27.40
C LYS A 3 -7.26 4.17 26.70
N MET A 4 -6.96 2.89 26.79
CA MET A 4 -5.95 2.25 25.95
C MET A 4 -6.66 1.42 24.87
N SER A 5 -6.26 1.59 23.63
CA SER A 5 -6.70 0.74 22.54
C SER A 5 -5.50 -0.01 21.98
N VAL A 6 -5.64 -1.31 21.85
CA VAL A 6 -4.64 -2.18 21.20
C VAL A 6 -5.26 -2.72 19.94
N ILE A 7 -4.55 -2.59 18.83
CA ILE A 7 -5.02 -2.96 17.48
C ILE A 7 -4.04 -3.96 16.90
N LEU A 8 -4.57 -5.04 16.34
CA LEU A 8 -3.81 -6.05 15.60
C LEU A 8 -4.43 -6.19 14.20
N PRO A 9 -3.70 -5.92 13.11
CA PRO A 9 -4.22 -6.13 11.77
C PRO A 9 -4.46 -7.62 11.53
N VAL A 10 -5.55 -7.94 10.83
CA VAL A 10 -5.96 -9.30 10.51
C VAL A 10 -5.85 -9.51 9.00
N PRO A 11 -5.07 -10.46 8.51
CA PRO A 11 -4.94 -10.70 7.10
C PRO A 11 -6.26 -11.19 6.50
N VAL A 12 -6.51 -10.81 5.24
CA VAL A 12 -7.68 -11.24 4.47
C VAL A 12 -7.26 -11.92 3.18
N SER A 13 -8.08 -12.83 2.68
CA SER A 13 -7.85 -13.46 1.37
C SER A 13 -8.02 -12.44 0.25
N ASN A 14 -7.11 -12.48 -0.72
CA ASN A 14 -7.09 -11.65 -1.92
C ASN A 14 -6.32 -12.35 -3.05
N ILE A 15 -5.94 -11.64 -4.12
CA ILE A 15 -5.21 -12.24 -5.25
C ILE A 15 -3.80 -12.75 -4.89
N TYR A 16 -3.25 -12.32 -3.77
CA TYR A 16 -1.89 -12.66 -3.32
C TYR A 16 -1.88 -13.78 -2.28
N GLN A 17 -3.00 -14.00 -1.58
CA GLN A 17 -3.05 -14.94 -0.46
C GLN A 17 -4.44 -15.49 -0.18
N ASP A 18 -4.47 -16.75 0.28
CA ASP A 18 -5.64 -17.35 0.94
C ASP A 18 -5.38 -17.47 2.44
N VAL A 19 -6.31 -16.98 3.25
CA VAL A 19 -6.27 -17.02 4.71
C VAL A 19 -7.41 -17.86 5.23
N VAL A 20 -7.10 -18.88 6.03
CA VAL A 20 -8.10 -19.79 6.61
C VAL A 20 -7.82 -20.05 8.10
N GLY A 21 -8.85 -20.45 8.82
CA GLY A 21 -8.72 -20.93 10.20
C GLY A 21 -8.38 -19.83 11.21
N LEU A 22 -8.79 -18.57 10.98
CA LEU A 22 -8.57 -17.48 11.91
C LEU A 22 -9.16 -17.81 13.28
N LYS A 23 -8.30 -17.74 14.31
CA LYS A 23 -8.66 -17.82 15.72
C LYS A 23 -8.14 -16.58 16.43
N GLU A 24 -8.96 -16.00 17.28
CA GLU A 24 -8.75 -14.75 17.97
C GLU A 24 -8.64 -14.96 19.49
N SER A 25 -7.91 -14.08 20.17
CA SER A 25 -7.96 -14.02 21.64
C SER A 25 -9.38 -13.67 22.09
N SER A 26 -9.82 -14.27 23.19
CA SER A 26 -11.14 -13.97 23.77
C SER A 26 -11.25 -12.50 24.20
N GLY A 27 -12.42 -11.89 23.98
CA GLY A 27 -12.70 -10.49 24.36
C GLY A 27 -12.28 -9.44 23.36
N MET A 28 -11.79 -9.84 22.18
CA MET A 28 -11.46 -8.94 21.08
C MET A 28 -12.68 -8.55 20.25
N VAL A 29 -12.67 -7.32 19.77
CA VAL A 29 -13.66 -6.81 18.81
C VAL A 29 -13.03 -6.82 17.42
N LEU A 30 -13.70 -7.45 16.46
CA LEU A 30 -13.31 -7.42 15.05
C LEU A 30 -13.93 -6.20 14.39
N ASP A 31 -13.11 -5.22 14.05
CA ASP A 31 -13.52 -4.08 13.25
C ASP A 31 -13.22 -4.36 11.77
N LEU A 32 -14.16 -4.00 10.91
CA LEU A 32 -14.04 -4.09 9.47
C LEU A 32 -14.10 -2.70 8.88
N ASP A 33 -13.05 -2.36 8.19
CA ASP A 33 -13.07 -1.21 7.30
C ASP A 33 -13.21 -1.72 5.85
N ALA A 34 -13.39 -0.83 4.88
CA ALA A 34 -13.65 -1.20 3.48
C ALA A 34 -12.52 -2.04 2.83
N SER A 35 -11.31 -2.04 3.37
CA SER A 35 -10.15 -2.77 2.82
C SER A 35 -9.30 -3.47 3.86
N ASN A 36 -9.51 -3.19 5.14
CA ASN A 36 -8.70 -3.76 6.21
C ASN A 36 -9.58 -4.40 7.27
N ARG A 37 -9.09 -5.49 7.86
CA ARG A 37 -9.64 -6.08 9.06
C ARG A 37 -8.64 -5.89 10.19
N TYR A 38 -9.14 -5.67 11.38
CA TYR A 38 -8.30 -5.64 12.57
C TYR A 38 -9.08 -6.07 13.80
N LEU A 39 -8.36 -6.67 14.72
CA LEU A 39 -8.83 -6.95 16.05
C LEU A 39 -8.50 -5.75 16.92
N ARG A 40 -9.49 -5.32 17.71
CA ARG A 40 -9.30 -4.20 18.62
C ARG A 40 -9.83 -4.56 19.99
N ASP A 41 -9.00 -4.35 21.01
CA ASP A 41 -9.46 -4.34 22.39
C ASP A 41 -9.32 -2.94 22.98
N ILE A 42 -10.34 -2.52 23.72
CA ILE A 42 -10.40 -1.24 24.40
C ILE A 42 -10.43 -1.48 25.90
N LYS A 43 -9.34 -1.15 26.58
CA LYS A 43 -9.29 -1.14 28.04
C LYS A 43 -9.82 0.19 28.55
N THR A 44 -10.92 0.13 29.34
CA THR A 44 -11.58 1.30 29.91
C THR A 44 -11.17 1.59 31.35
N ASP A 45 -10.51 0.63 32.03
CA ASP A 45 -10.28 0.64 33.47
C ASP A 45 -8.89 1.18 33.88
N GLY A 46 -8.26 1.96 33.00
CA GLY A 46 -6.98 2.60 33.27
C GLY A 46 -5.86 2.11 32.36
N GLN A 47 -4.70 2.76 32.48
CA GLN A 47 -3.49 2.28 31.81
C GLN A 47 -2.95 1.06 32.56
N PRO A 48 -2.33 0.10 31.86
CA PRO A 48 -1.59 -0.96 32.54
C PRO A 48 -0.53 -0.35 33.47
N SER A 49 -0.37 -0.92 34.65
CA SER A 49 0.68 -0.51 35.59
C SER A 49 2.04 -0.74 34.96
N SER A 50 3.05 0.02 35.40
CA SER A 50 4.42 -0.19 34.91
C SER A 50 4.86 -1.64 35.17
N GLY A 51 5.26 -2.34 34.09
CA GLY A 51 5.65 -3.75 34.11
C GLY A 51 4.54 -4.74 33.81
N GLU A 52 3.29 -4.33 33.70
CA GLU A 52 2.23 -5.19 33.16
C GLU A 52 2.36 -5.32 31.64
N SER A 53 2.18 -6.55 31.13
CA SER A 53 2.10 -6.84 29.70
C SER A 53 0.67 -7.15 29.30
N TYR A 54 0.29 -6.69 28.13
CA TYR A 54 -0.98 -7.01 27.49
C TYR A 54 -0.71 -7.63 26.13
N THR A 55 -1.24 -8.83 25.90
CA THR A 55 -1.03 -9.58 24.66
C THR A 55 -2.35 -9.76 23.91
N LEU A 56 -2.38 -9.33 22.66
CA LEU A 56 -3.35 -9.76 21.67
C LEU A 56 -2.68 -10.79 20.77
N SER A 57 -3.42 -11.83 20.42
CA SER A 57 -2.91 -12.87 19.52
C SER A 57 -3.98 -13.31 18.55
N GLU A 58 -3.52 -13.70 17.36
CA GLU A 58 -4.30 -14.41 16.35
C GLU A 58 -3.49 -15.58 15.82
N GLU A 59 -4.19 -16.62 15.39
CA GLU A 59 -3.62 -17.78 14.74
C GLU A 59 -4.38 -18.01 13.43
N PHE A 60 -3.67 -18.20 12.35
CA PHE A 60 -4.25 -18.49 11.03
C PHE A 60 -3.29 -19.31 10.18
N SER A 61 -3.82 -19.92 9.13
CA SER A 61 -3.02 -20.51 8.06
C SER A 61 -3.12 -19.64 6.82
N VAL A 62 -1.99 -19.43 6.13
CA VAL A 62 -1.94 -18.63 4.92
C VAL A 62 -1.23 -19.39 3.81
N THR A 63 -1.81 -19.35 2.61
CA THR A 63 -1.13 -19.77 1.36
C THR A 63 -0.84 -18.52 0.56
N LEU A 64 0.44 -18.30 0.22
CA LEU A 64 0.91 -17.16 -0.54
C LEU A 64 1.05 -17.51 -2.02
N TYR A 65 0.70 -16.57 -2.90
CA TYR A 65 0.78 -16.74 -4.35
C TYR A 65 1.67 -15.66 -4.97
N PRO A 66 2.66 -16.04 -5.81
CA PRO A 66 3.28 -15.07 -6.69
C PRO A 66 2.27 -14.62 -7.74
N VAL A 67 2.27 -13.33 -8.03
CA VAL A 67 1.42 -12.74 -9.07
C VAL A 67 2.29 -12.23 -10.19
N TYR A 68 1.99 -12.65 -11.41
CA TYR A 68 2.59 -12.13 -12.64
C TYR A 68 1.49 -11.73 -13.61
N ILE A 69 1.52 -10.48 -14.02
CA ILE A 69 0.54 -9.90 -14.94
C ILE A 69 1.28 -9.44 -16.21
N ASP A 70 0.93 -10.06 -17.34
CA ASP A 70 1.44 -9.62 -18.64
C ASP A 70 0.70 -8.34 -19.07
N MET A 71 1.41 -7.22 -19.13
CA MET A 71 0.85 -5.94 -19.53
C MET A 71 0.35 -5.93 -20.98
N ALA A 72 0.87 -6.81 -21.84
CA ALA A 72 0.45 -6.90 -23.25
C ALA A 72 -1.00 -7.39 -23.42
N GLN A 73 -1.58 -8.02 -22.39
CA GLN A 73 -2.98 -8.44 -22.42
C GLN A 73 -3.98 -7.26 -22.39
N PHE A 74 -3.57 -6.08 -21.92
CA PHE A 74 -4.44 -4.92 -21.78
C PHE A 74 -4.53 -4.12 -23.10
N THR A 75 -5.19 -4.70 -24.08
CA THR A 75 -5.38 -4.07 -25.40
C THR A 75 -6.48 -3.01 -25.44
N THR A 76 -7.34 -2.98 -24.44
CA THR A 76 -8.42 -2.00 -24.29
C THR A 76 -8.51 -1.58 -22.86
N LEU A 77 -8.38 -0.29 -22.57
CA LEU A 77 -8.62 0.26 -21.23
C LEU A 77 -10.04 0.83 -21.16
N TYR A 78 -10.66 0.66 -20.00
CA TYR A 78 -12.04 1.10 -19.76
C TYR A 78 -12.03 2.35 -18.87
N PRO A 79 -12.97 3.30 -19.10
CA PRO A 79 -13.13 4.43 -18.18
C PRO A 79 -13.54 3.94 -16.79
N TYR A 80 -13.04 4.62 -15.76
CA TYR A 80 -13.40 4.28 -14.38
C TYR A 80 -14.87 4.56 -14.08
N ASP A 81 -15.50 3.67 -13.31
CA ASP A 81 -16.74 3.99 -12.60
C ASP A 81 -16.41 4.91 -11.42
N THR A 82 -16.60 6.22 -11.64
CA THR A 82 -16.29 7.24 -10.64
C THR A 82 -17.20 7.20 -9.41
N GLU A 83 -18.32 6.49 -9.48
CA GLU A 83 -19.22 6.28 -8.34
C GLU A 83 -18.86 5.06 -7.51
N SER A 84 -17.98 4.19 -7.99
CA SER A 84 -17.54 3.00 -7.27
C SER A 84 -16.81 3.35 -5.96
N ALA A 85 -16.93 2.46 -4.96
CA ALA A 85 -16.21 2.59 -3.70
C ALA A 85 -14.69 2.54 -3.90
N ILE A 86 -14.20 1.72 -4.85
CA ILE A 86 -12.79 1.62 -5.22
C ILE A 86 -12.27 2.98 -5.71
N TYR A 87 -12.96 3.57 -6.69
CA TYR A 87 -12.53 4.85 -7.24
C TYR A 87 -12.51 5.95 -6.17
N LYS A 88 -13.62 6.14 -5.45
CA LYS A 88 -13.74 7.18 -4.41
C LYS A 88 -12.69 7.05 -3.32
N ARG A 89 -12.44 5.82 -2.86
CA ARG A 89 -11.48 5.56 -1.79
C ARG A 89 -10.04 5.77 -2.25
N TYR A 90 -9.67 5.16 -3.36
CA TYR A 90 -8.27 5.06 -3.77
C TYR A 90 -7.80 6.16 -4.72
N THR A 91 -8.63 7.18 -4.97
CA THR A 91 -8.24 8.46 -5.58
C THR A 91 -8.30 9.63 -4.61
N ALA A 92 -8.70 9.39 -3.35
CA ALA A 92 -8.79 10.42 -2.33
C ALA A 92 -7.43 10.73 -1.69
N ASP A 93 -7.27 11.95 -1.24
CA ASP A 93 -6.16 12.36 -0.39
C ASP A 93 -6.27 11.76 1.02
N LYS A 94 -5.15 11.62 1.71
CA LYS A 94 -5.04 11.08 3.08
C LYS A 94 -4.13 11.97 3.95
N GLY A 95 -4.69 13.08 4.40
CA GLY A 95 -3.91 14.06 5.16
C GLY A 95 -2.67 14.50 4.39
N GLY A 96 -1.53 14.67 5.05
CA GLY A 96 -0.27 15.01 4.38
C GLY A 96 0.49 13.82 3.76
N TYR A 97 0.00 12.58 3.95
CA TYR A 97 0.65 11.37 3.43
C TYR A 97 0.36 11.13 1.95
N ILE A 98 -0.90 11.27 1.56
CA ILE A 98 -1.33 11.34 0.17
C ILE A 98 -1.92 12.74 -0.03
N ASP A 99 -1.20 13.58 -0.75
CA ASP A 99 -1.54 14.97 -1.06
C ASP A 99 -1.31 15.24 -2.55
N THR A 100 -2.37 15.03 -3.32
CA THR A 100 -2.36 15.25 -4.77
C THR A 100 -2.29 16.74 -5.14
N SER A 101 -2.46 17.64 -4.17
CA SER A 101 -2.30 19.08 -4.34
C SER A 101 -0.85 19.56 -4.20
N ASN A 102 0.05 18.74 -3.67
CA ASN A 102 1.47 19.06 -3.50
C ASN A 102 2.07 19.53 -4.83
N PRO A 103 2.72 20.73 -4.89
CA PRO A 103 3.18 21.31 -6.15
C PRO A 103 4.16 20.43 -6.93
N THR A 104 5.06 19.73 -6.23
CA THR A 104 6.03 18.82 -6.86
C THR A 104 5.32 17.61 -7.47
N ILE A 105 4.40 16.98 -6.72
CA ILE A 105 3.60 15.85 -7.21
C ILE A 105 2.81 16.27 -8.45
N ARG A 106 2.13 17.41 -8.42
CA ARG A 106 1.36 17.91 -9.57
C ARG A 106 2.24 18.15 -10.79
N SER A 107 3.34 18.88 -10.61
CA SER A 107 4.25 19.21 -11.70
C SER A 107 4.84 17.95 -12.36
N VAL A 108 5.29 16.98 -11.56
CA VAL A 108 5.83 15.71 -12.06
C VAL A 108 4.72 14.90 -12.74
N SER A 109 3.57 14.78 -12.10
CA SER A 109 2.43 14.05 -12.63
C SER A 109 1.95 14.63 -13.97
N ASP A 110 1.85 15.96 -14.09
CA ASP A 110 1.42 16.63 -15.34
C ASP A 110 2.41 16.36 -16.47
N ARG A 111 3.72 16.44 -16.18
CA ARG A 111 4.77 16.14 -17.14
C ARG A 111 4.72 14.69 -17.62
N LEU A 112 4.71 13.72 -16.71
CA LEU A 112 4.69 12.29 -17.05
C LEU A 112 3.40 11.90 -17.77
N TRP A 113 2.26 12.52 -17.43
CA TRP A 113 1.00 12.33 -18.13
C TRP A 113 1.06 12.82 -19.58
N SER A 114 1.69 13.98 -19.80
CA SER A 114 1.91 14.47 -21.16
C SER A 114 2.87 13.58 -21.96
N GLU A 115 3.93 13.08 -21.34
CA GLU A 115 4.89 12.15 -21.95
C GLU A 115 4.25 10.81 -22.32
N SER A 116 3.28 10.32 -21.55
CA SER A 116 2.53 9.08 -21.82
C SER A 116 1.45 9.24 -22.91
N GLY A 117 1.24 10.46 -23.42
CA GLY A 117 0.12 10.73 -24.33
C GLY A 117 -1.26 10.58 -23.69
N GLY A 118 -1.35 10.54 -22.35
CA GLY A 118 -2.59 10.32 -21.59
C GLY A 118 -2.98 8.84 -21.44
N GLU A 119 -2.09 7.91 -21.80
CA GLU A 119 -2.34 6.47 -21.69
C GLU A 119 -1.96 5.97 -20.26
N ILE A 120 -2.91 5.33 -19.57
CA ILE A 120 -2.78 4.96 -18.16
C ILE A 120 -1.59 4.02 -17.90
N LEU A 121 -1.40 3.00 -18.75
CA LEU A 121 -0.32 2.01 -18.55
C LEU A 121 1.05 2.65 -18.77
N ASP A 122 1.19 3.47 -19.80
CA ASP A 122 2.44 4.18 -20.07
C ASP A 122 2.73 5.20 -18.99
N TYR A 123 1.72 5.90 -18.49
CA TYR A 123 1.85 6.80 -17.35
C TYR A 123 2.29 6.06 -16.09
N ALA A 124 1.66 4.94 -15.75
CA ALA A 124 2.03 4.14 -14.59
C ALA A 124 3.49 3.65 -14.69
N ARG A 125 3.92 3.22 -15.88
CA ARG A 125 5.31 2.82 -16.12
C ARG A 125 6.27 3.98 -15.99
N LEU A 126 5.94 5.14 -16.55
CA LEU A 126 6.75 6.35 -16.40
C LEU A 126 6.86 6.78 -14.94
N CYS A 127 5.79 6.69 -14.15
CA CYS A 127 5.83 6.95 -12.71
C CYS A 127 6.77 5.97 -11.98
N TYR A 128 6.67 4.67 -12.28
CA TYR A 128 7.54 3.64 -11.71
C TYR A 128 9.02 3.91 -12.00
N GLU A 129 9.38 4.16 -13.26
CA GLU A 129 10.76 4.46 -13.64
C GLU A 129 11.23 5.81 -13.08
N TYR A 130 10.35 6.81 -13.02
CA TYR A 130 10.67 8.10 -12.42
C TYR A 130 11.05 7.97 -10.94
N VAL A 131 10.28 7.23 -10.15
CA VAL A 131 10.59 7.03 -8.73
C VAL A 131 11.92 6.28 -8.59
N ALA A 132 12.12 5.21 -9.35
CA ALA A 132 13.36 4.43 -9.31
C ALA A 132 14.61 5.23 -9.74
N ALA A 133 14.45 6.19 -10.65
CA ALA A 133 15.57 6.99 -11.17
C ALA A 133 15.92 8.22 -10.29
N ASN A 134 14.96 8.77 -9.56
CA ASN A 134 15.10 10.06 -8.88
C ASN A 134 15.16 9.99 -7.36
N PHE A 135 14.80 8.85 -6.75
CA PHE A 135 14.77 8.69 -5.31
C PHE A 135 15.65 7.53 -4.85
N LYS A 136 16.05 7.58 -3.58
CA LYS A 136 16.93 6.59 -2.98
C LYS A 136 16.23 5.84 -1.86
N TYR A 137 16.63 4.59 -1.64
CA TYR A 137 16.27 3.90 -0.41
C TYR A 137 17.00 4.53 0.77
N LEU A 138 16.25 5.02 1.75
CA LEU A 138 16.74 5.55 3.01
C LEU A 138 16.01 4.81 4.13
N TYR A 139 16.74 4.19 5.04
CA TYR A 139 16.12 3.53 6.17
C TYR A 139 15.43 4.55 7.07
N THR A 140 14.20 4.28 7.50
CA THR A 140 13.44 5.10 8.43
C THR A 140 12.87 4.23 9.55
N ASP A 141 12.91 4.74 10.79
CA ASP A 141 12.37 4.04 11.96
C ASP A 141 10.87 4.35 12.20
N THR A 142 10.29 5.25 11.41
CA THR A 142 8.99 5.88 11.72
C THR A 142 7.85 5.44 10.80
N GLY A 143 8.08 4.51 9.88
CA GLY A 143 7.09 4.11 8.87
C GLY A 143 6.88 5.18 7.80
N ILE A 144 5.67 5.23 7.20
CA ILE A 144 5.37 6.16 6.11
C ILE A 144 5.35 7.60 6.61
N SER A 145 6.13 8.46 5.96
CA SER A 145 6.21 9.89 6.23
C SER A 145 5.24 10.70 5.37
N PRO A 146 4.90 11.95 5.74
CA PRO A 146 4.19 12.86 4.86
C PRO A 146 4.93 13.05 3.52
N ILE A 147 4.18 13.15 2.41
CA ILE A 147 4.78 13.20 1.07
C ILE A 147 5.77 14.37 0.90
N ALA A 148 5.49 15.53 1.52
CA ALA A 148 6.40 16.67 1.47
C ALA A 148 7.77 16.36 2.09
N THR A 149 7.82 15.58 3.17
CA THR A 149 9.04 15.12 3.82
C THR A 149 9.80 14.16 2.91
N ILE A 150 9.13 13.14 2.35
CA ILE A 150 9.74 12.16 1.44
C ILE A 150 10.41 12.85 0.24
N LEU A 151 9.72 13.82 -0.36
CA LEU A 151 10.26 14.59 -1.49
C LEU A 151 11.45 15.45 -1.09
N SER A 152 11.40 16.08 0.09
CA SER A 152 12.51 16.90 0.62
C SER A 152 13.74 16.07 0.92
N ASP A 153 13.58 14.88 1.46
CA ASP A 153 14.67 13.96 1.83
C ASP A 153 15.27 13.24 0.61
N GLY A 154 14.58 13.28 -0.53
CA GLY A 154 15.01 12.63 -1.76
C GLY A 154 14.87 11.09 -1.73
N GLY A 155 13.99 10.57 -0.89
CA GLY A 155 13.71 9.14 -0.78
C GLY A 155 13.15 8.74 0.58
N GLY A 156 13.27 7.45 0.88
CA GLY A 156 12.79 6.84 2.12
C GLY A 156 12.85 5.31 2.03
N ASP A 157 12.19 4.64 2.95
CA ASP A 157 12.05 3.18 2.91
C ASP A 157 11.06 2.70 1.83
N CYS A 158 10.77 1.40 1.79
CA CYS A 158 9.87 0.82 0.80
C CYS A 158 8.48 1.47 0.82
N GLY A 159 7.92 1.79 2.01
CA GLY A 159 6.64 2.45 2.15
C GLY A 159 6.65 3.89 1.62
N ASN A 160 7.72 4.62 1.89
CA ASN A 160 7.91 5.99 1.42
C ASN A 160 8.07 6.04 -0.11
N LEU A 161 8.82 5.11 -0.70
CA LEU A 161 8.97 5.00 -2.16
C LEU A 161 7.63 4.64 -2.83
N ALA A 162 6.88 3.69 -2.25
CA ALA A 162 5.53 3.36 -2.71
C ALA A 162 4.59 4.57 -2.62
N SER A 163 4.72 5.41 -1.56
CA SER A 163 3.91 6.63 -1.39
C SER A 163 4.10 7.63 -2.53
N ILE A 164 5.32 7.79 -3.06
CA ILE A 164 5.54 8.68 -4.21
C ILE A 164 4.76 8.18 -5.41
N PHE A 165 4.84 6.87 -5.72
CA PHE A 165 4.09 6.27 -6.82
C PHE A 165 2.58 6.44 -6.63
N VAL A 166 2.04 6.13 -5.45
CA VAL A 166 0.61 6.28 -5.14
C VAL A 166 0.15 7.73 -5.30
N ASN A 167 0.93 8.71 -4.82
CA ASN A 167 0.62 10.12 -5.00
C ASN A 167 0.55 10.53 -6.47
N LEU A 168 1.52 10.10 -7.30
CA LEU A 168 1.53 10.38 -8.74
C LEU A 168 0.28 9.79 -9.42
N MET A 169 -0.06 8.53 -9.14
CA MET A 169 -1.24 7.88 -9.71
C MET A 169 -2.53 8.60 -9.30
N ARG A 170 -2.71 8.87 -8.00
CA ARG A 170 -3.92 9.56 -7.51
C ARG A 170 -4.03 11.00 -8.02
N ALA A 171 -2.92 11.68 -8.32
CA ALA A 171 -2.92 13.01 -8.95
C ALA A 171 -3.60 13.01 -10.33
N LYS A 172 -3.62 11.86 -11.02
CA LYS A 172 -4.37 11.66 -12.29
C LYS A 172 -5.67 10.89 -12.10
N LYS A 173 -6.15 10.79 -10.86
CA LYS A 173 -7.39 10.08 -10.54
C LYS A 173 -7.36 8.60 -10.95
N ILE A 174 -6.19 8.01 -10.96
CA ILE A 174 -6.00 6.57 -11.12
C ILE A 174 -5.96 5.97 -9.71
N PRO A 175 -6.89 5.06 -9.36
CA PRO A 175 -6.91 4.46 -8.04
C PRO A 175 -5.61 3.70 -7.77
N ALA A 176 -4.99 4.00 -6.64
CA ALA A 176 -3.75 3.34 -6.20
C ALA A 176 -3.70 3.22 -4.68
N LYS A 177 -3.02 2.19 -4.18
CA LYS A 177 -2.94 1.89 -2.75
C LYS A 177 -1.57 1.31 -2.38
N HIS A 178 -1.25 1.35 -1.09
CA HIS A 178 -0.14 0.60 -0.51
C HIS A 178 -0.57 -0.83 -0.21
N ILE A 179 0.36 -1.76 -0.29
CA ILE A 179 0.22 -3.12 0.22
C ILE A 179 1.32 -3.34 1.24
N VAL A 180 0.92 -3.62 2.48
CA VAL A 180 1.82 -3.77 3.63
C VAL A 180 1.91 -5.23 4.03
N THR A 181 3.13 -5.76 4.09
CA THR A 181 3.36 -7.17 4.39
C THR A 181 4.33 -7.39 5.53
N VAL A 182 4.20 -8.56 6.15
CA VAL A 182 5.17 -9.14 7.07
C VAL A 182 5.70 -10.43 6.46
N ARG A 183 7.03 -10.56 6.40
CA ARG A 183 7.71 -11.77 5.91
C ARG A 183 7.94 -12.78 7.03
N PRO A 184 8.22 -14.05 6.70
CA PRO A 184 8.48 -15.09 7.70
C PRO A 184 9.67 -14.81 8.63
N ASP A 185 10.62 -14.00 8.18
CA ASP A 185 11.78 -13.56 8.98
C ASP A 185 11.47 -12.36 9.90
N GLY A 186 10.20 -11.91 9.93
CA GLY A 186 9.74 -10.75 10.70
C GLY A 186 10.03 -9.40 10.05
N SER A 187 10.68 -9.36 8.90
CA SER A 187 10.87 -8.12 8.15
C SER A 187 9.55 -7.63 7.53
N HIS A 188 9.45 -6.32 7.33
CA HIS A 188 8.31 -5.70 6.68
C HIS A 188 8.67 -5.31 5.25
N HIS A 189 7.67 -5.34 4.37
CA HIS A 189 7.81 -4.81 3.03
C HIS A 189 6.54 -4.12 2.57
N VAL A 190 6.70 -3.08 1.76
CA VAL A 190 5.58 -2.31 1.21
C VAL A 190 5.82 -2.10 -0.28
N TRP A 191 4.80 -2.37 -1.08
CA TRP A 191 4.72 -1.99 -2.48
C TRP A 191 3.42 -1.24 -2.78
N ALA A 192 3.20 -0.85 -4.01
CA ALA A 192 1.98 -0.20 -4.44
C ALA A 192 1.21 -1.08 -5.43
N ASP A 193 -0.12 -1.00 -5.37
CA ASP A 193 -0.99 -1.46 -6.44
C ASP A 193 -1.65 -0.25 -7.12
N PHE A 194 -1.87 -0.31 -8.44
CA PHE A 194 -2.80 0.58 -9.13
C PHE A 194 -3.93 -0.23 -9.78
N TYR A 195 -5.08 0.39 -9.96
CA TYR A 195 -6.28 -0.29 -10.45
C TYR A 195 -6.53 0.00 -11.93
N LEU A 196 -6.87 -1.03 -12.67
CA LEU A 196 -7.42 -0.91 -14.02
C LEU A 196 -8.87 -1.37 -14.02
N GLU A 197 -9.76 -0.53 -14.54
CA GLU A 197 -11.19 -0.83 -14.59
C GLU A 197 -11.44 -2.14 -15.34
N ARG A 198 -12.22 -3.04 -14.74
CA ARG A 198 -12.53 -4.42 -15.17
C ARG A 198 -11.38 -5.42 -15.09
N TYR A 199 -10.15 -4.98 -14.89
CA TYR A 199 -8.99 -5.89 -14.79
C TYR A 199 -8.53 -6.10 -13.35
N GLY A 200 -8.75 -5.12 -12.47
CA GLY A 200 -8.37 -5.21 -11.06
C GLY A 200 -7.05 -4.53 -10.74
N TRP A 201 -6.43 -5.00 -9.67
CA TRP A 201 -5.23 -4.41 -9.09
C TRP A 201 -3.96 -4.96 -9.74
N ILE A 202 -3.03 -4.07 -10.06
CA ILE A 202 -1.74 -4.36 -10.72
C ILE A 202 -0.61 -4.00 -9.74
N PRO A 203 0.22 -4.95 -9.31
CA PRO A 203 1.32 -4.69 -8.39
C PRO A 203 2.47 -3.93 -9.04
N VAL A 204 3.07 -3.00 -8.27
CA VAL A 204 4.24 -2.21 -8.67
C VAL A 204 5.18 -2.06 -7.48
N ASP A 205 6.36 -2.68 -7.53
CA ASP A 205 7.35 -2.61 -6.47
C ASP A 205 8.56 -1.79 -6.88
N VAL A 206 8.53 -0.50 -6.56
CA VAL A 206 9.63 0.42 -6.85
C VAL A 206 10.87 0.09 -6.04
N ASN A 207 10.71 -0.34 -4.77
CA ASN A 207 11.85 -0.69 -3.93
C ASN A 207 12.60 -1.92 -4.47
N ALA A 208 11.87 -2.96 -4.90
CA ALA A 208 12.48 -4.13 -5.52
C ALA A 208 13.27 -3.75 -6.79
N ARG A 209 12.78 -2.80 -7.58
CA ARG A 209 13.47 -2.24 -8.75
C ARG A 209 14.79 -1.55 -8.39
N LEU A 210 14.83 -0.85 -7.26
CA LEU A 210 16.08 -0.20 -6.78
C LEU A 210 17.11 -1.24 -6.32
N VAL A 211 16.66 -2.32 -5.67
CA VAL A 211 17.53 -3.40 -5.17
C VAL A 211 18.05 -4.28 -6.31
N ASP A 212 17.19 -4.59 -7.29
CA ASP A 212 17.54 -5.35 -8.48
C ASP A 212 17.16 -4.59 -9.76
N PRO A 213 18.05 -3.73 -10.27
CA PRO A 213 17.79 -2.91 -11.45
C PRO A 213 17.55 -3.68 -12.75
N ARG A 214 17.84 -5.00 -12.80
CA ARG A 214 17.60 -5.85 -13.97
C ARG A 214 16.25 -6.58 -13.90
N GLY A 215 15.64 -6.63 -12.71
CA GLY A 215 14.33 -7.24 -12.51
C GLY A 215 13.19 -6.35 -13.02
N ASN A 216 12.10 -6.99 -13.43
CA ASN A 216 10.85 -6.29 -13.74
C ASN A 216 9.87 -6.50 -12.59
N TYR A 217 9.59 -5.44 -11.86
CA TYR A 217 8.67 -5.42 -10.72
C TYR A 217 7.42 -4.59 -11.00
N PHE A 218 7.08 -4.43 -12.26
CA PHE A 218 5.85 -3.81 -12.75
C PHE A 218 4.91 -4.90 -13.26
N GLY A 219 3.83 -5.15 -12.53
CA GLY A 219 2.93 -6.29 -12.75
C GLY A 219 3.40 -7.59 -12.09
N TYR A 220 4.37 -7.52 -11.17
CA TYR A 220 4.92 -8.69 -10.51
C TYR A 220 5.02 -8.53 -9.00
N CYS A 221 4.54 -9.54 -8.28
CA CYS A 221 4.71 -9.70 -6.84
C CYS A 221 5.26 -11.10 -6.55
N ARG A 222 6.27 -11.19 -5.68
CA ARG A 222 6.94 -12.47 -5.34
C ARG A 222 6.07 -13.44 -4.54
N GLY A 223 5.08 -12.92 -3.78
CA GLY A 223 4.29 -13.73 -2.85
C GLY A 223 5.12 -14.25 -1.68
N ASP A 224 6.05 -13.45 -1.17
CA ASP A 224 6.99 -13.82 -0.10
C ASP A 224 6.67 -13.18 1.26
N GLY A 225 5.53 -12.53 1.39
CA GLY A 225 5.06 -11.88 2.61
C GLY A 225 3.54 -11.96 2.79
N ILE A 226 3.10 -12.06 4.04
CA ILE A 226 1.70 -12.05 4.42
C ILE A 226 1.20 -10.61 4.37
N ILE A 227 0.16 -10.34 3.57
CA ILE A 227 -0.48 -9.03 3.51
C ILE A 227 -1.30 -8.83 4.78
N MET A 228 -0.93 -7.82 5.55
CA MET A 228 -1.57 -7.47 6.82
C MET A 228 -2.51 -6.29 6.68
N SER A 229 -2.23 -5.35 5.77
CA SER A 229 -3.09 -4.21 5.50
C SER A 229 -2.91 -3.65 4.09
N GLU A 230 -3.92 -2.91 3.66
CA GLU A 230 -3.97 -2.23 2.37
C GLU A 230 -4.26 -0.74 2.58
N ASP A 231 -3.55 0.13 1.87
CA ASP A 231 -3.62 1.58 1.96
C ASP A 231 -3.16 2.16 3.31
N ILE A 232 -3.12 3.48 3.40
CA ILE A 232 -2.88 4.24 4.63
C ILE A 232 -4.23 4.47 5.31
N CYS A 233 -4.35 4.08 6.59
CA CYS A 233 -5.56 4.24 7.40
C CYS A 233 -5.66 5.63 8.03
#